data_6f54714c754e469aa6e04f8a8062f72c
#
_entry.id   6f54714c754e469aa6e04f8a8062f72c
#
_cell.length_a   1.000
_cell.length_b   1.000
_cell.length_c   1.000
_cell.angle_alpha   90.00
_cell.angle_beta   90.00
_cell.angle_gamma   90.00
#
_symmetry.space_group_name_H-M   'P 1'
#
loop_
_entity.id
_entity.type
_entity.pdbx_description
1 polymer ?
#
loop_
_entity_poly.entity_id
_entity_poly.type
_entity_poly.pdbx_seq_one_letter_code
_entity_poly.pdbx_strand_id
1 'polypeptide(L)'
;MEQAGAGLEKVVVDSLRRMPAAEATLTAWPLVCGSVVAERTRALDFSDGVLRVEVGDAGWRRELRALAPRYVATINRYTIESVQRIEFVIASPSK
;
A
#
# COMPACT_ATOMS: atom_id res chain seq x y z
N MET A 1 6.91 15.41 20.40
CA MET A 1 6.08 15.19 20.02
C MET A 1 5.56 15.32 18.63
N GLU A 2 4.53 16.07 18.39
CA GLU A 2 3.95 16.09 17.10
C GLU A 2 4.86 16.57 16.03
N GLN A 3 5.73 17.49 16.36
CA GLN A 3 6.61 18.04 15.36
C GLN A 3 7.58 17.02 14.82
N ALA A 4 8.07 16.15 15.69
CA ALA A 4 8.97 15.12 15.24
C ALA A 4 8.24 14.16 14.31
N GLY A 5 7.00 13.81 14.66
CA GLY A 5 6.22 12.93 13.80
C GLY A 5 5.92 13.56 12.47
N ALA A 6 5.56 14.84 12.48
CA ALA A 6 5.28 15.55 11.24
C ALA A 6 6.52 15.65 10.37
N GLY A 7 7.68 15.86 10.98
CA GLY A 7 8.92 15.92 10.22
C GLY A 7 9.27 14.62 9.54
N LEU A 8 9.09 13.51 10.26
CA LEU A 8 9.35 12.20 9.69
C LEU A 8 8.41 11.90 8.55
N GLU A 9 7.14 12.22 8.72
CA GLU A 9 6.17 11.98 7.67
C GLU A 9 6.53 12.77 6.41
N LYS A 10 6.95 14.01 6.58
CA LYS A 10 7.32 14.82 5.43
C LYS A 10 8.51 14.23 4.70
N VAL A 11 9.51 13.73 5.43
CA VAL A 11 10.67 13.13 4.82
C VAL A 11 10.27 11.90 4.01
N VAL A 12 9.39 11.07 4.56
CA VAL A 12 8.92 9.88 3.85
C VAL A 12 8.19 10.27 2.58
N VAL A 13 7.27 11.23 2.67
CA VAL A 13 6.51 11.67 1.51
C VAL A 13 7.44 12.23 0.43
N ASP A 14 8.41 13.05 0.83
CA ASP A 14 9.34 13.61 -0.13
C ASP A 14 10.15 12.53 -0.82
N SER A 15 10.59 11.53 -0.08
CA SER A 15 11.33 10.42 -0.66
C SER A 15 10.50 9.65 -1.65
N LEU A 16 9.25 9.36 -1.31
CA LEU A 16 8.37 8.61 -2.20
C LEU A 16 8.09 9.37 -3.48
N ARG A 17 7.98 10.69 -3.39
CA ARG A 17 7.67 11.49 -4.57
C ARG A 17 8.83 11.57 -5.54
N ARG A 18 10.03 11.21 -5.12
CA ARG A 18 11.18 11.17 -6.01
C ARG A 18 11.31 9.85 -6.76
N MET A 19 10.54 8.87 -6.37
CA MET A 19 10.57 7.56 -7.03
C MET A 19 9.61 7.53 -8.21
N PRO A 20 9.82 6.64 -9.17
CA PRO A 20 8.79 6.39 -10.17
C PRO A 20 7.49 6.01 -9.49
N ALA A 21 6.36 6.38 -10.10
CA ALA A 21 5.06 6.20 -9.45
C ALA A 21 4.81 4.77 -9.02
N ALA A 22 5.13 3.80 -9.87
CA ALA A 22 4.88 2.40 -9.54
C ALA A 22 5.70 1.98 -8.31
N GLU A 23 6.97 2.36 -8.30
CA GLU A 23 7.84 1.99 -7.19
C GLU A 23 7.41 2.67 -5.89
N ALA A 24 7.03 3.94 -5.98
CA ALA A 24 6.58 4.67 -4.82
C ALA A 24 5.35 4.03 -4.20
N THR A 25 4.41 3.60 -5.04
CA THR A 25 3.18 3.00 -4.55
C THR A 25 3.46 1.68 -3.85
N LEU A 26 4.35 0.86 -4.42
CA LEU A 26 4.70 -0.40 -3.77
C LEU A 26 5.40 -0.17 -2.44
N THR A 27 6.28 0.82 -2.39
CA THR A 27 7.00 1.15 -1.17
C THR A 27 6.07 1.70 -0.10
N ALA A 28 5.05 2.45 -0.51
CA ALA A 28 4.11 3.06 0.43
C ALA A 28 3.19 2.03 1.09
N TRP A 29 2.91 0.91 0.42
CA TRP A 29 1.93 -0.05 0.93
C TRP A 29 2.21 -0.48 2.37
N PRO A 30 3.42 -0.96 2.72
CA PRO A 30 3.66 -1.38 4.11
C PRO A 30 3.50 -0.24 5.12
N LEU A 31 3.75 0.99 4.69
CA LEU A 31 3.61 2.14 5.58
C LEU A 31 2.15 2.47 5.84
N VAL A 32 1.30 2.20 4.86
CA VAL A 32 -0.11 2.54 4.93
C VAL A 32 -0.90 1.49 5.71
N CYS A 33 -0.60 0.23 5.48
CA CYS A 33 -1.43 -0.83 6.04
C CYS A 33 -1.00 -1.28 7.45
N GLY A 34 0.16 -0.85 7.91
CA GLY A 34 0.62 -1.22 9.24
C GLY A 34 1.37 -2.54 9.27
N SER A 35 2.11 -2.76 10.35
CA SER A 35 3.06 -3.88 10.40
C SER A 35 2.37 -5.24 10.33
N VAL A 36 1.23 -5.41 10.97
CA VAL A 36 0.57 -6.71 10.98
C VAL A 36 0.14 -7.09 9.57
N VAL A 37 -0.51 -6.17 8.87
CA VAL A 37 -0.96 -6.44 7.52
C VAL A 37 0.22 -6.53 6.57
N ALA A 38 1.24 -5.70 6.78
CA ALA A 38 2.42 -5.72 5.91
C ALA A 38 3.12 -7.07 5.95
N GLU A 39 3.13 -7.73 7.09
CA GLU A 39 3.76 -9.04 7.20
C GLU A 39 2.98 -10.14 6.51
N ARG A 40 1.70 -9.90 6.28
CA ARG A 40 0.82 -10.93 5.70
C ARG A 40 0.48 -10.65 4.25
N THR A 41 1.03 -9.60 3.68
CA THR A 41 0.72 -9.21 2.31
C THR A 41 1.99 -8.81 1.59
N ARG A 42 1.86 -8.65 0.28
CA ARG A 42 2.98 -8.20 -0.52
C ARG A 42 2.45 -7.41 -1.71
N ALA A 43 2.86 -6.15 -1.82
CA ALA A 43 2.49 -5.35 -2.97
C ALA A 43 3.26 -5.87 -4.19
N LEU A 44 2.53 -6.20 -5.24
CA LEU A 44 3.11 -6.83 -6.42
C LEU A 44 3.43 -5.83 -7.51
N ASP A 45 2.45 -5.01 -7.87
CA ASP A 45 2.66 -4.02 -8.91
C ASP A 45 1.58 -2.97 -8.85
N PHE A 46 1.83 -1.88 -9.54
CA PHE A 46 0.87 -0.79 -9.67
C PHE A 46 0.87 -0.34 -11.11
N SER A 47 -0.27 -0.42 -11.77
CA SER A 47 -0.42 0.09 -13.13
C SER A 47 -1.88 0.45 -13.37
N ASP A 48 -2.08 1.48 -14.19
CA ASP A 48 -3.42 1.93 -14.58
C ASP A 48 -4.31 2.21 -13.38
N GLY A 49 -3.72 2.74 -12.32
CA GLY A 49 -4.47 3.08 -11.12
C GLY A 49 -4.80 1.92 -10.23
N VAL A 50 -4.32 0.71 -10.54
CA VAL A 50 -4.63 -0.48 -9.75
C VAL A 50 -3.38 -0.96 -9.03
N LEU A 51 -3.46 -1.04 -7.71
CA LEU A 51 -2.41 -1.63 -6.89
C LEU A 51 -2.79 -3.08 -6.63
N ARG A 52 -1.94 -4.00 -7.04
CA ARG A 52 -2.17 -5.43 -6.78
C ARG A 52 -1.38 -5.87 -5.57
N VAL A 53 -2.09 -6.52 -4.65
CA VAL A 53 -1.50 -6.94 -3.38
C VAL A 53 -1.79 -8.43 -3.18
N GLU A 54 -0.76 -9.19 -2.90
CA GLU A 54 -0.88 -10.63 -2.66
C GLU A 54 -1.21 -10.87 -1.20
N VAL A 55 -2.15 -11.77 -0.95
CA VAL A 55 -2.55 -12.16 0.40
C VAL A 55 -2.49 -13.67 0.53
N GLY A 56 -2.41 -14.15 1.76
CA GLY A 56 -2.22 -15.56 2.02
C GLY A 56 -3.44 -16.43 1.83
N ASP A 57 -4.63 -15.90 2.10
CA ASP A 57 -5.82 -16.72 2.00
C ASP A 57 -7.07 -15.85 1.81
N ALA A 58 -8.19 -16.52 1.58
CA ALA A 58 -9.44 -15.83 1.26
C ALA A 58 -10.00 -15.06 2.45
N GLY A 59 -9.74 -15.52 3.66
CA GLY A 59 -10.19 -14.80 4.84
C GLY A 59 -9.54 -13.44 4.95
N TRP A 60 -8.23 -13.40 4.77
CA TRP A 60 -7.50 -12.15 4.76
C TRP A 60 -7.96 -11.25 3.62
N ARG A 61 -8.20 -11.83 2.46
CA ARG A 61 -8.66 -11.04 1.33
C ARG A 61 -9.98 -10.35 1.63
N ARG A 62 -10.90 -11.08 2.25
CA ARG A 62 -12.19 -10.50 2.60
C ARG A 62 -12.05 -9.33 3.56
N GLU A 63 -11.23 -9.52 4.60
CA GLU A 63 -11.00 -8.47 5.57
C GLU A 63 -10.40 -7.22 4.92
N LEU A 64 -9.39 -7.44 4.09
CA LEU A 64 -8.69 -6.30 3.51
C LEU A 64 -9.53 -5.59 2.45
N ARG A 65 -10.39 -6.33 1.76
CA ARG A 65 -11.30 -5.69 0.81
C ARG A 65 -12.24 -4.72 1.51
N ALA A 66 -12.67 -5.07 2.71
CA ALA A 66 -13.54 -4.19 3.46
C ALA A 66 -12.82 -2.90 3.85
N LEU A 67 -11.52 -2.96 4.02
CA LEU A 67 -10.71 -1.80 4.40
C LEU A 67 -10.11 -1.07 3.22
N ALA A 68 -10.28 -1.59 2.01
CA ALA A 68 -9.60 -1.04 0.83
C ALA A 68 -9.87 0.45 0.61
N PRO A 69 -11.11 0.96 0.75
CA PRO A 69 -11.30 2.39 0.53
C PRO A 69 -10.48 3.26 1.48
N ARG A 70 -10.30 2.80 2.70
CA ARG A 70 -9.48 3.52 3.66
C ARG A 70 -8.02 3.50 3.24
N TYR A 71 -7.54 2.35 2.80
CA TYR A 71 -6.16 2.25 2.35
C TYR A 71 -5.91 3.11 1.11
N VAL A 72 -6.86 3.13 0.17
CA VAL A 72 -6.73 3.96 -1.01
C VAL A 72 -6.61 5.42 -0.63
N ALA A 73 -7.49 5.89 0.25
CA ALA A 73 -7.45 7.28 0.67
C ALA A 73 -6.11 7.61 1.34
N THR A 74 -5.61 6.69 2.16
CA THR A 74 -4.37 6.95 2.87
C THR A 74 -3.16 6.93 1.94
N ILE A 75 -3.09 5.93 1.04
CA ILE A 75 -1.92 5.81 0.19
C ILE A 75 -1.82 7.00 -0.77
N ASN A 76 -2.96 7.55 -1.18
CA ASN A 76 -2.95 8.69 -2.08
C ASN A 76 -2.41 9.95 -1.42
N ARG A 77 -2.26 9.95 -0.12
CA ARG A 77 -1.59 11.05 0.56
C ARG A 77 -0.09 10.99 0.43
N TYR A 78 0.45 9.82 0.09
CA TYR A 78 1.90 9.61 0.01
C TYR A 78 2.43 9.58 -1.40
N THR A 79 1.59 9.35 -2.40
CA THR A 79 2.06 9.16 -3.76
C THR A 79 1.53 10.26 -4.66
N ILE A 80 2.26 10.51 -5.76
CA ILE A 80 1.85 11.52 -6.73
C ILE A 80 0.71 10.99 -7.60
N GLU A 81 0.88 9.78 -8.09
CA GLU A 81 -0.12 9.18 -8.96
C GLU A 81 -1.18 8.50 -8.15
N SER A 82 -2.45 8.74 -8.49
CA SER A 82 -3.56 8.24 -7.68
C SER A 82 -3.77 6.76 -7.86
N VAL A 83 -3.91 6.07 -6.74
CA VAL A 83 -4.41 4.70 -6.73
C VAL A 83 -5.93 4.78 -6.78
N GLN A 84 -6.54 4.12 -7.75
CA GLN A 84 -7.98 4.12 -7.89
C GLN A 84 -8.62 2.96 -7.17
N ARG A 85 -7.93 1.82 -7.14
CA ARG A 85 -8.41 0.68 -6.39
C ARG A 85 -7.26 -0.26 -6.08
N ILE A 86 -7.52 -1.16 -5.13
CA ILE A 86 -6.56 -2.19 -4.75
C ILE A 86 -7.18 -3.55 -5.06
N GLU A 87 -6.44 -4.39 -5.77
CA GLU A 87 -6.86 -5.76 -6.03
C GLU A 87 -6.07 -6.69 -5.14
N PHE A 88 -6.77 -7.44 -4.32
CA PHE A 88 -6.14 -8.43 -3.46
C PHE A 88 -6.23 -9.79 -4.14
N VAL A 89 -5.07 -10.38 -4.40
CA VAL A 89 -5.01 -11.68 -5.06
C VAL A 89 -4.44 -12.69 -4.08
N ILE A 90 -4.96 -13.91 -4.13
CA ILE A 90 -4.49 -14.95 -3.23
C ILE A 90 -3.23 -15.54 -3.81
N ALA A 91 -2.22 -15.73 -2.96
CA ALA A 91 -0.96 -16.29 -3.38
C ALA A 91 -1.20 -17.71 -3.94
N SER A 92 -0.60 -17.97 -5.10
CA SER A 92 -0.71 -19.30 -5.67
C SER A 92 0.04 -20.30 -4.82
N PRO A 93 -0.52 -21.50 -4.63
CA PRO A 93 0.24 -22.50 -3.90
C PRO A 93 1.48 -22.83 -4.68
N SER A 94 2.54 -22.97 -3.96
CA SER A 94 3.79 -23.32 -4.55
C SER A 94 3.74 -24.75 -5.01
N LYS A 95 4.35 -25.01 -6.12
CA LYS A 95 4.31 -26.36 -6.57
C LYS A 95 5.45 -27.10 -6.14
#